data_adf773ac8a1a2ff0dc1d929b0aa4b181
#
_entry.id   adf773ac8a1a2ff0dc1d929b0aa4b181
#
_cell.length_a   1.000
_cell.length_b   1.000
_cell.length_c   1.000
_cell.angle_alpha   90.00
_cell.angle_beta   90.00
_cell.angle_gamma   90.00
#
_symmetry.space_group_name_H-M   'P 1'
#
loop_
_entity.id
_entity.type
_entity.pdbx_description
1 polymer ?
#
loop_
_entity_poly.entity_id
_entity_poly.type
_entity_poly.pdbx_seq_one_letter_code
_entity_poly.pdbx_strand_id
1 'polypeptide(L)'
;NNLKTESDIQKYNIPLGNIQELIDSLPKAIQYEHPELFYVNLRQFSYKTADGQTISEIMIKDPFTMEKDEIKEAQKLIDAECTEIVSSVPKDATELEKVLFVHDYITSHYEYDMSYQNRNLYTAVRDKKCVCQGYSYLFMYIMNKYFEIECTTVPSDACNHMWNKVKADGKWYNLDLTSDDPTPNLSSLANHTYFLLSDEELKAVSASSVSNSNGGLYVEEQDIHRTWNVNTWYGEPVITAEDDTYKDSIIHNVSGSVSFLDGKIYCFNDKNELSALDLSTNTFTPVYKDTSKYYWCVYGDNKSAYSSHFNVTVAYSGKLYFNSPNKVFEFDTKTNTAKEIYEYTEIPDISKTYLFGLTVKDGNLCAEYTTNLMNGVESFIT
;
A
#
# COMPACT_ATOMS: atom_id res chain seq x y z
N ASN A 1 -4.31 30.47 3.74
CA ASN A 1 -3.51 30.34 2.53
C ASN A 1 -4.28 30.92 1.35
N ASN A 2 -3.74 31.96 0.73
CA ASN A 2 -4.29 32.49 -0.50
C ASN A 2 -3.87 31.55 -1.64
N LEU A 3 -4.80 30.72 -2.10
CA LEU A 3 -4.60 29.92 -3.29
C LEU A 3 -4.40 30.89 -4.47
N LYS A 4 -3.19 30.96 -4.99
CA LYS A 4 -2.86 31.77 -6.16
C LYS A 4 -3.24 30.96 -7.39
N THR A 5 -4.02 31.56 -8.29
CA THR A 5 -4.43 30.97 -9.56
C THR A 5 -3.49 31.32 -10.70
N GLU A 6 -2.54 32.21 -10.45
CA GLU A 6 -1.57 32.73 -11.42
C GLU A 6 -0.15 32.52 -10.87
N SER A 7 0.75 32.07 -11.71
CA SER A 7 2.17 31.91 -11.38
C SER A 7 3.02 32.63 -12.41
N ASP A 8 3.91 33.50 -11.93
CA ASP A 8 4.96 34.10 -12.75
C ASP A 8 6.07 33.08 -12.98
N ILE A 9 6.15 32.56 -14.20
CA ILE A 9 7.14 31.57 -14.62
C ILE A 9 8.20 32.16 -15.57
N GLN A 10 8.20 33.45 -15.81
CA GLN A 10 9.15 34.11 -16.72
C GLN A 10 10.60 33.83 -16.35
N LYS A 11 10.92 33.65 -15.08
CA LYS A 11 12.26 33.29 -14.58
C LYS A 11 12.79 31.95 -15.10
N TYR A 12 11.91 31.07 -15.60
CA TYR A 12 12.31 29.76 -16.12
C TYR A 12 12.60 29.78 -17.63
N ASN A 13 12.37 30.89 -18.32
CA ASN A 13 12.63 31.06 -19.76
C ASN A 13 12.08 29.94 -20.64
N ILE A 14 10.85 29.50 -20.39
CA ILE A 14 10.24 28.39 -21.14
C ILE A 14 9.91 28.87 -22.55
N PRO A 15 10.53 28.25 -23.61
CA PRO A 15 10.24 28.65 -25.00
C PRO A 15 8.78 28.32 -25.38
N LEU A 16 8.15 29.20 -26.15
CA LEU A 16 6.79 28.99 -26.63
C LEU A 16 6.68 27.71 -27.50
N GLY A 17 7.76 27.33 -28.20
CA GLY A 17 7.80 26.08 -28.96
C GLY A 17 7.53 24.80 -28.11
N ASN A 18 7.75 24.86 -26.79
CA ASN A 18 7.56 23.75 -25.87
C ASN A 18 6.18 23.78 -25.19
N ILE A 19 5.27 24.68 -25.59
CA ILE A 19 4.00 24.86 -24.90
C ILE A 19 3.11 23.62 -24.94
N GLN A 20 3.13 22.85 -26.01
CA GLN A 20 2.34 21.63 -26.10
C GLN A 20 2.83 20.58 -25.13
N GLU A 21 4.14 20.37 -25.10
CA GLU A 21 4.77 19.46 -24.14
C GLU A 21 4.48 19.88 -22.70
N LEU A 22 4.55 21.18 -22.40
CA LEU A 22 4.20 21.71 -21.07
C LEU A 22 2.74 21.44 -20.71
N ILE A 23 1.80 21.71 -21.64
CA ILE A 23 0.37 21.50 -21.41
C ILE A 23 0.06 20.01 -21.19
N ASP A 24 0.70 19.13 -21.90
CA ASP A 24 0.50 17.69 -21.78
C ASP A 24 1.13 17.11 -20.51
N SER A 25 2.25 17.69 -20.08
CA SER A 25 3.07 17.18 -18.97
C SER A 25 2.70 17.75 -17.61
N LEU A 26 2.44 19.06 -17.52
CA LEU A 26 2.20 19.72 -16.24
C LEU A 26 1.01 19.17 -15.44
N PRO A 27 -0.15 18.86 -16.07
CA PRO A 27 -1.25 18.23 -15.34
C PRO A 27 -0.89 16.89 -14.74
N LYS A 28 -0.18 16.06 -15.50
CA LYS A 28 0.25 14.74 -15.04
C LYS A 28 1.28 14.85 -13.92
N ALA A 29 2.24 15.76 -14.06
CA ALA A 29 3.23 16.02 -13.01
C ALA A 29 2.59 16.43 -11.69
N ILE A 30 1.68 17.39 -11.73
CA ILE A 30 0.95 17.85 -10.55
C ILE A 30 0.16 16.68 -9.94
N GLN A 31 -0.56 15.94 -10.78
CA GLN A 31 -1.39 14.83 -10.31
C GLN A 31 -0.57 13.71 -9.67
N TYR A 32 0.59 13.38 -10.24
CA TYR A 32 1.37 12.21 -9.82
C TYR A 32 2.34 12.51 -8.66
N GLU A 33 2.78 13.76 -8.53
CA GLU A 33 3.74 14.16 -7.50
C GLU A 33 3.12 14.94 -6.34
N HIS A 34 1.94 15.53 -6.55
CA HIS A 34 1.23 16.37 -5.60
C HIS A 34 -0.20 15.88 -5.34
N PRO A 35 -0.38 14.67 -4.79
CA PRO A 35 -1.71 14.09 -4.55
C PRO A 35 -2.55 14.93 -3.56
N GLU A 36 -1.91 15.78 -2.75
CA GLU A 36 -2.58 16.74 -1.87
C GLU A 36 -3.32 17.85 -2.62
N LEU A 37 -3.04 18.02 -3.91
CA LEU A 37 -3.73 18.96 -4.79
C LEU A 37 -4.92 18.32 -5.53
N PHE A 38 -5.53 17.29 -4.96
CA PHE A 38 -6.65 16.51 -5.52
C PHE A 38 -7.84 17.37 -5.98
N TYR A 39 -7.96 18.56 -5.48
CA TYR A 39 -9.02 19.54 -5.78
C TYR A 39 -8.69 20.49 -6.91
N VAL A 40 -7.48 20.41 -7.51
CA VAL A 40 -7.07 21.30 -8.60
C VAL A 40 -7.62 20.79 -9.93
N ASN A 41 -8.25 21.69 -10.68
CA ASN A 41 -8.75 21.39 -12.02
C ASN A 41 -7.62 21.53 -13.04
N LEU A 42 -7.08 20.41 -13.47
CA LEU A 42 -5.94 20.35 -14.39
C LEU A 42 -6.37 20.24 -15.87
N ARG A 43 -7.61 20.59 -16.22
CA ARG A 43 -8.15 20.36 -17.57
C ARG A 43 -8.00 21.54 -18.51
N GLN A 44 -7.89 22.76 -18.00
CA GLN A 44 -7.88 23.96 -18.84
C GLN A 44 -6.78 24.92 -18.39
N PHE A 45 -5.81 25.07 -19.27
CA PHE A 45 -4.71 26.01 -19.09
C PHE A 45 -4.80 27.12 -20.14
N SER A 46 -4.36 28.31 -19.77
CA SER A 46 -4.04 29.39 -20.67
C SER A 46 -2.66 29.94 -20.34
N TYR A 47 -2.03 30.59 -21.28
CA TYR A 47 -0.69 31.13 -21.06
C TYR A 47 -0.58 32.53 -21.67
N LYS A 48 0.38 33.31 -21.20
CA LYS A 48 0.79 34.57 -21.77
C LYS A 48 2.25 34.53 -22.20
N THR A 49 2.60 35.33 -23.17
CA THR A 49 3.98 35.57 -23.61
C THR A 49 4.29 37.05 -23.44
N ALA A 50 5.49 37.40 -23.00
CA ALA A 50 5.95 38.79 -22.89
C ALA A 50 6.51 39.30 -24.23
N ASP A 51 7.17 38.42 -24.99
CA ASP A 51 7.94 38.73 -26.20
C ASP A 51 7.49 37.92 -27.42
N GLY A 52 6.44 37.12 -27.29
CA GLY A 52 5.98 36.21 -28.35
C GLY A 52 6.88 34.99 -28.55
N GLN A 53 7.93 34.80 -27.74
CA GLN A 53 8.87 33.69 -27.82
C GLN A 53 8.97 32.89 -26.53
N THR A 54 8.78 33.53 -25.39
CA THR A 54 8.86 32.92 -24.07
C THR A 54 7.54 33.01 -23.30
N ILE A 55 7.20 31.95 -22.58
CA ILE A 55 6.02 31.89 -21.75
C ILE A 55 6.29 32.68 -20.47
N SER A 56 5.50 33.69 -20.18
CA SER A 56 5.62 34.55 -19.01
C SER A 56 4.67 34.15 -17.89
N GLU A 57 3.54 33.55 -18.21
CA GLU A 57 2.51 33.23 -17.25
C GLU A 57 1.71 32.01 -17.69
N ILE A 58 1.38 31.12 -16.75
CA ILE A 58 0.42 30.03 -16.91
C ILE A 58 -0.75 30.29 -15.97
N MET A 59 -1.95 30.13 -16.46
CA MET A 59 -3.20 30.29 -15.71
C MET A 59 -4.03 29.02 -15.84
N ILE A 60 -4.61 28.58 -14.72
CA ILE A 60 -5.60 27.50 -14.70
C ILE A 60 -6.98 28.14 -14.66
N LYS A 61 -7.82 27.83 -15.65
CA LYS A 61 -9.19 28.30 -15.68
C LYS A 61 -10.04 27.43 -14.75
N ASP A 62 -10.89 28.07 -13.94
CA ASP A 62 -11.72 27.42 -12.95
C ASP A 62 -10.89 26.41 -12.10
N PRO A 63 -9.90 26.92 -11.34
CA PRO A 63 -8.78 26.12 -10.82
C PRO A 63 -9.19 25.08 -9.77
N PHE A 64 -10.42 25.13 -9.27
CA PHE A 64 -10.86 24.27 -8.19
C PHE A 64 -12.10 23.46 -8.57
N THR A 65 -12.08 22.18 -8.22
CA THR A 65 -13.20 21.24 -8.41
C THR A 65 -14.13 21.18 -7.19
N MET A 66 -13.78 21.86 -6.11
CA MET A 66 -14.48 21.84 -4.82
C MET A 66 -14.52 23.26 -4.23
N GLU A 67 -15.49 23.51 -3.37
CA GLU A 67 -15.57 24.77 -2.62
C GLU A 67 -14.48 24.83 -1.51
N LYS A 68 -14.08 26.04 -1.17
CA LYS A 68 -12.96 26.28 -0.24
C LYS A 68 -13.13 25.59 1.12
N ASP A 69 -14.33 25.54 1.63
CA ASP A 69 -14.56 24.90 2.94
C ASP A 69 -14.59 23.38 2.84
N GLU A 70 -15.08 22.82 1.73
CA GLU A 70 -14.98 21.40 1.41
C GLU A 70 -13.51 20.94 1.29
N ILE A 71 -12.67 21.75 0.63
CA ILE A 71 -11.22 21.47 0.52
C ILE A 71 -10.58 21.40 1.91
N LYS A 72 -10.91 22.33 2.81
CA LYS A 72 -10.36 22.33 4.17
C LYS A 72 -10.78 21.10 4.98
N GLU A 73 -12.04 20.71 4.88
CA GLU A 73 -12.52 19.52 5.58
C GLU A 73 -11.91 18.25 5.01
N ALA A 74 -11.75 18.16 3.70
CA ALA A 74 -11.06 17.05 3.04
C ALA A 74 -9.58 16.96 3.47
N GLN A 75 -8.87 18.09 3.53
CA GLN A 75 -7.49 18.15 4.02
C GLN A 75 -7.37 17.71 5.49
N LYS A 76 -8.31 18.15 6.34
CA LYS A 76 -8.34 17.69 7.75
C LYS A 76 -8.54 16.19 7.87
N LEU A 77 -9.41 15.61 7.04
CA LEU A 77 -9.64 14.17 7.03
C LEU A 77 -8.37 13.42 6.63
N ILE A 78 -7.68 13.87 5.59
CA ILE A 78 -6.40 13.28 5.16
C ILE A 78 -5.34 13.40 6.27
N ASP A 79 -5.20 14.60 6.87
CA ASP A 79 -4.19 14.80 7.91
C ASP A 79 -4.50 13.98 9.18
N ALA A 80 -5.77 13.80 9.53
CA ALA A 80 -6.18 12.95 10.65
C ALA A 80 -5.80 11.49 10.42
N GLU A 81 -6.15 10.95 9.26
CA GLU A 81 -5.80 9.58 8.86
C GLU A 81 -4.29 9.35 8.85
N CYS A 82 -3.55 10.22 8.16
CA CYS A 82 -2.09 10.09 8.11
C CYS A 82 -1.46 10.20 9.50
N THR A 83 -2.00 11.06 10.37
CA THR A 83 -1.52 11.18 11.76
C THR A 83 -1.79 9.90 12.56
N GLU A 84 -2.94 9.27 12.37
CA GLU A 84 -3.27 7.99 12.99
C GLU A 84 -2.27 6.90 12.57
N ILE A 85 -2.04 6.75 11.26
CA ILE A 85 -1.08 5.79 10.71
C ILE A 85 0.32 6.04 11.29
N VAL A 86 0.81 7.27 11.21
CA VAL A 86 2.15 7.65 11.65
C VAL A 86 2.33 7.48 13.17
N SER A 87 1.31 7.80 13.96
CA SER A 87 1.36 7.65 15.42
C SER A 87 1.40 6.19 15.88
N SER A 88 0.98 5.27 15.02
CA SER A 88 1.03 3.82 15.28
C SER A 88 2.40 3.21 14.98
N VAL A 89 3.26 3.91 14.23
CA VAL A 89 4.64 3.46 13.94
C VAL A 89 5.52 3.64 15.17
N PRO A 90 6.32 2.63 15.58
CA PRO A 90 7.28 2.79 16.67
C PRO A 90 8.24 3.95 16.42
N LYS A 91 8.53 4.74 17.46
CA LYS A 91 9.36 5.96 17.35
C LYS A 91 10.80 5.68 16.93
N ASP A 92 11.30 4.52 17.27
CA ASP A 92 12.64 4.00 17.01
C ASP A 92 12.71 3.11 15.75
N ALA A 93 11.60 3.01 15.01
CA ALA A 93 11.56 2.24 13.77
C ALA A 93 12.56 2.77 12.73
N THR A 94 13.28 1.88 12.09
CA THR A 94 14.17 2.16 10.96
C THR A 94 13.38 2.63 9.72
N GLU A 95 14.05 3.13 8.70
CA GLU A 95 13.38 3.49 7.43
C GLU A 95 12.64 2.29 6.83
N LEU A 96 13.29 1.14 6.79
CA LEU A 96 12.72 -0.10 6.27
C LEU A 96 11.47 -0.54 7.05
N GLU A 97 11.52 -0.47 8.38
CA GLU A 97 10.37 -0.80 9.24
C GLU A 97 9.21 0.17 9.05
N LYS A 98 9.49 1.47 8.83
CA LYS A 98 8.46 2.47 8.51
C LYS A 98 7.78 2.16 7.17
N VAL A 99 8.58 1.83 6.16
CA VAL A 99 8.07 1.41 4.84
C VAL A 99 7.17 0.19 4.97
N LEU A 100 7.63 -0.85 5.68
CA LEU A 100 6.86 -2.07 5.91
C LEU A 100 5.57 -1.81 6.69
N PHE A 101 5.65 -1.03 7.77
CA PHE A 101 4.48 -0.72 8.58
C PHE A 101 3.39 -0.01 7.78
N VAL A 102 3.76 1.02 7.01
CA VAL A 102 2.78 1.78 6.23
C VAL A 102 2.23 0.95 5.07
N HIS A 103 3.07 0.11 4.45
CA HIS A 103 2.62 -0.86 3.46
C HIS A 103 1.53 -1.76 4.04
N ASP A 104 1.80 -2.44 5.15
CA ASP A 104 0.87 -3.38 5.78
C ASP A 104 -0.38 -2.70 6.31
N TYR A 105 -0.24 -1.49 6.87
CA TYR A 105 -1.41 -0.73 7.30
C TYR A 105 -2.35 -0.44 6.12
N ILE A 106 -1.81 0.06 5.01
CA ILE A 106 -2.66 0.41 3.87
C ILE A 106 -3.28 -0.85 3.25
N THR A 107 -2.50 -1.90 2.99
CA THR A 107 -3.00 -3.15 2.39
C THR A 107 -4.01 -3.88 3.26
N SER A 108 -3.96 -3.71 4.59
CA SER A 108 -4.90 -4.35 5.51
C SER A 108 -6.10 -3.50 5.91
N HIS A 109 -6.09 -2.17 5.69
CA HIS A 109 -7.16 -1.26 6.10
C HIS A 109 -7.89 -0.59 4.94
N TYR A 110 -7.40 -0.78 3.73
CA TYR A 110 -8.02 -0.29 2.50
C TYR A 110 -8.47 -1.48 1.66
N GLU A 111 -9.38 -1.24 0.76
CA GLU A 111 -9.94 -2.29 -0.11
C GLU A 111 -9.91 -1.81 -1.57
N TYR A 112 -9.65 -2.74 -2.50
CA TYR A 112 -9.64 -2.40 -3.91
C TYR A 112 -11.03 -1.99 -4.40
N ASP A 113 -11.14 -0.82 -5.01
CA ASP A 113 -12.42 -0.29 -5.51
C ASP A 113 -12.79 -0.85 -6.87
N MET A 114 -13.60 -1.92 -6.88
CA MET A 114 -14.13 -2.54 -8.09
C MET A 114 -15.07 -1.62 -8.90
N SER A 115 -15.52 -0.49 -8.33
CA SER A 115 -16.28 0.52 -9.07
C SER A 115 -15.39 1.47 -9.88
N TYR A 116 -14.09 1.47 -9.63
CA TYR A 116 -13.08 2.33 -10.25
C TYR A 116 -13.32 3.84 -10.06
N GLN A 117 -14.03 4.26 -9.02
CA GLN A 117 -14.36 5.66 -8.77
C GLN A 117 -13.32 6.38 -7.90
N ASN A 118 -12.75 5.68 -6.93
CA ASN A 118 -11.84 6.27 -5.94
C ASN A 118 -10.39 6.29 -6.46
N ARG A 119 -10.02 7.40 -7.11
CA ARG A 119 -8.75 7.53 -7.85
C ARG A 119 -7.79 8.57 -7.29
N ASN A 120 -8.16 9.30 -6.25
CA ASN A 120 -7.32 10.34 -5.67
C ASN A 120 -7.15 10.15 -4.16
N LEU A 121 -6.20 10.88 -3.57
CA LEU A 121 -5.87 10.78 -2.15
C LEU A 121 -7.08 10.99 -1.23
N TYR A 122 -7.91 12.00 -1.52
CA TYR A 122 -9.07 12.31 -0.69
C TYR A 122 -10.12 11.22 -0.71
N THR A 123 -10.50 10.74 -1.90
CA THR A 123 -11.53 9.69 -2.00
C THR A 123 -11.03 8.35 -1.44
N ALA A 124 -9.74 8.04 -1.59
CA ALA A 124 -9.13 6.87 -0.97
C ALA A 124 -9.27 6.90 0.57
N VAL A 125 -8.88 8.03 1.19
CA VAL A 125 -8.96 8.19 2.65
C VAL A 125 -10.39 8.23 3.15
N ARG A 126 -11.28 8.95 2.45
CA ARG A 126 -12.69 9.09 2.84
C ARG A 126 -13.41 7.74 2.88
N ASP A 127 -13.20 6.91 1.86
CA ASP A 127 -13.99 5.70 1.65
C ASP A 127 -13.23 4.43 2.10
N LYS A 128 -11.95 4.54 2.48
CA LYS A 128 -11.07 3.40 2.77
C LYS A 128 -11.04 2.37 1.64
N LYS A 129 -11.22 2.85 0.42
CA LYS A 129 -11.38 2.06 -0.77
C LYS A 129 -10.85 2.82 -1.97
N CYS A 130 -9.95 2.22 -2.76
CA CYS A 130 -9.37 2.90 -3.89
C CYS A 130 -8.82 1.93 -4.95
N VAL A 131 -8.51 2.49 -6.12
CA VAL A 131 -7.73 1.79 -7.14
C VAL A 131 -6.22 2.07 -6.94
N CYS A 132 -5.38 1.49 -7.78
CA CYS A 132 -3.92 1.61 -7.73
C CYS A 132 -3.40 3.05 -7.47
N GLN A 133 -4.02 4.05 -8.09
CA GLN A 133 -3.68 5.45 -7.87
C GLN A 133 -3.86 5.89 -6.40
N GLY A 134 -4.96 5.47 -5.77
CA GLY A 134 -5.23 5.83 -4.36
C GLY A 134 -4.23 5.21 -3.40
N TYR A 135 -3.89 3.93 -3.59
CA TYR A 135 -2.83 3.24 -2.83
C TYR A 135 -1.50 3.97 -2.97
N SER A 136 -1.08 4.21 -4.22
CA SER A 136 0.20 4.86 -4.50
C SER A 136 0.29 6.29 -3.97
N TYR A 137 -0.78 7.06 -4.06
CA TYR A 137 -0.80 8.44 -3.55
C TYR A 137 -0.76 8.50 -2.03
N LEU A 138 -1.50 7.64 -1.34
CA LEU A 138 -1.52 7.64 0.12
C LEU A 138 -0.16 7.23 0.67
N PHE A 139 0.43 6.17 0.12
CA PHE A 139 1.75 5.70 0.53
C PHE A 139 2.81 6.78 0.31
N MET A 140 2.90 7.34 -0.91
CA MET A 140 3.85 8.41 -1.24
C MET A 140 3.67 9.64 -0.34
N TYR A 141 2.45 10.04 -0.09
CA TYR A 141 2.15 11.21 0.75
C TYR A 141 2.63 11.03 2.18
N ILE A 142 2.41 9.83 2.76
CA ILE A 142 2.90 9.51 4.11
C ILE A 142 4.43 9.49 4.14
N MET A 143 5.07 8.79 3.19
CA MET A 143 6.53 8.68 3.14
C MET A 143 7.19 10.06 3.05
N ASN A 144 6.78 10.87 2.08
CA ASN A 144 7.41 12.16 1.83
C ASN A 144 7.11 13.19 2.91
N LYS A 145 5.86 13.29 3.36
CA LYS A 145 5.43 14.38 4.26
C LYS A 145 5.72 14.10 5.72
N TYR A 146 5.59 12.87 6.17
CA TYR A 146 5.64 12.56 7.60
C TYR A 146 6.93 11.85 8.01
N PHE A 147 7.54 11.08 7.13
CA PHE A 147 8.78 10.37 7.43
C PHE A 147 10.00 10.94 6.72
N GLU A 148 9.83 11.89 5.81
CA GLU A 148 10.93 12.45 4.99
C GLU A 148 11.70 11.37 4.21
N ILE A 149 11.03 10.27 3.87
CA ILE A 149 11.54 9.18 3.04
C ILE A 149 11.13 9.46 1.60
N GLU A 150 12.12 9.59 0.70
CA GLU A 150 11.87 9.89 -0.70
C GLU A 150 11.02 8.77 -1.36
N CYS A 151 9.89 9.15 -1.92
CA CYS A 151 8.99 8.23 -2.60
C CYS A 151 8.33 8.94 -3.80
N THR A 152 8.14 8.23 -4.89
CA THR A 152 7.44 8.72 -6.08
C THR A 152 6.43 7.70 -6.57
N THR A 153 5.48 8.15 -7.39
CA THR A 153 4.58 7.25 -8.12
C THR A 153 5.19 6.86 -9.47
N VAL A 154 4.87 5.66 -9.92
CA VAL A 154 5.25 5.13 -11.24
C VAL A 154 3.98 4.79 -12.01
N PRO A 155 3.46 5.70 -12.84
CA PRO A 155 2.33 5.42 -13.71
C PRO A 155 2.77 4.68 -14.96
N SER A 156 1.96 3.72 -15.42
CA SER A 156 2.11 3.05 -16.71
C SER A 156 0.78 3.06 -17.47
N ASP A 157 0.75 3.79 -18.56
CA ASP A 157 -0.43 3.88 -19.44
C ASP A 157 -0.71 2.53 -20.12
N ALA A 158 0.33 1.76 -20.44
CA ALA A 158 0.18 0.48 -21.14
C ALA A 158 -0.40 -0.61 -20.23
N CYS A 159 -0.02 -0.61 -18.96
CA CYS A 159 -0.58 -1.52 -17.96
C CYS A 159 -1.90 -1.01 -17.36
N ASN A 160 -2.26 0.27 -17.62
CA ASN A 160 -3.34 0.96 -16.92
C ASN A 160 -3.19 0.79 -15.39
N HIS A 161 -1.97 1.00 -14.89
CA HIS A 161 -1.59 0.74 -13.51
C HIS A 161 -0.66 1.81 -12.95
N MET A 162 -0.57 1.87 -11.61
CA MET A 162 0.32 2.76 -10.89
C MET A 162 0.84 2.06 -9.64
N TRP A 163 2.13 2.19 -9.37
CA TRP A 163 2.80 1.74 -8.15
C TRP A 163 3.77 2.80 -7.64
N ASN A 164 4.63 2.46 -6.70
CA ASN A 164 5.61 3.38 -6.13
C ASN A 164 7.05 2.94 -6.40
N LYS A 165 7.95 3.92 -6.44
CA LYS A 165 9.36 3.73 -6.08
C LYS A 165 9.63 4.46 -4.77
N VAL A 166 10.24 3.77 -3.82
CA VAL A 166 10.58 4.28 -2.49
C VAL A 166 12.06 4.12 -2.24
N LYS A 167 12.66 5.09 -1.56
CA LYS A 167 14.07 5.05 -1.21
C LYS A 167 14.22 4.48 0.20
N ALA A 168 14.72 3.28 0.31
CA ALA A 168 15.05 2.64 1.58
C ALA A 168 16.57 2.44 1.69
N ASP A 169 17.14 2.81 2.84
CA ASP A 169 18.59 2.74 3.09
C ASP A 169 19.45 3.38 1.97
N GLY A 170 18.93 4.50 1.43
CA GLY A 170 19.60 5.30 0.41
C GLY A 170 19.50 4.76 -1.02
N LYS A 171 18.74 3.68 -1.27
CA LYS A 171 18.57 3.04 -2.58
C LYS A 171 17.11 2.98 -2.97
N TRP A 172 16.84 3.00 -4.28
CA TRP A 172 15.48 2.95 -4.81
C TRP A 172 14.99 1.53 -5.05
N TYR A 173 13.73 1.26 -4.68
CA TYR A 173 13.05 -0.02 -4.89
C TYR A 173 11.62 0.20 -5.36
N ASN A 174 11.10 -0.73 -6.13
CA ASN A 174 9.68 -0.79 -6.48
C ASN A 174 8.86 -1.37 -5.34
N LEU A 175 7.66 -0.85 -5.16
CA LEU A 175 6.68 -1.27 -4.17
C LEU A 175 5.28 -1.15 -4.77
N ASP A 176 4.50 -2.24 -4.79
CA ASP A 176 3.15 -2.24 -5.34
C ASP A 176 2.11 -2.75 -4.32
N LEU A 177 1.57 -1.82 -3.55
CA LEU A 177 0.56 -2.11 -2.54
C LEU A 177 -0.71 -2.70 -3.13
N THR A 178 -1.07 -2.31 -4.35
CA THR A 178 -2.29 -2.81 -5.01
C THR A 178 -2.19 -4.29 -5.30
N SER A 179 -1.01 -4.74 -5.75
CA SER A 179 -0.77 -6.14 -6.06
C SER A 179 -0.53 -7.00 -4.82
N ASP A 180 -0.16 -6.36 -3.71
CA ASP A 180 0.01 -7.02 -2.41
C ASP A 180 -1.28 -7.04 -1.57
N ASP A 181 -2.33 -6.28 -1.97
CA ASP A 181 -3.65 -6.32 -1.35
C ASP A 181 -4.51 -7.44 -1.99
N PRO A 182 -4.96 -8.45 -1.22
CA PRO A 182 -5.74 -9.55 -1.77
C PRO A 182 -7.13 -9.12 -2.24
N THR A 183 -7.52 -9.58 -3.42
CA THR A 183 -8.88 -9.42 -3.95
C THR A 183 -9.56 -10.79 -4.11
N PRO A 184 -10.73 -11.05 -3.51
CA PRO A 184 -11.57 -10.13 -2.70
C PRO A 184 -10.91 -9.74 -1.38
N ASN A 185 -11.38 -8.64 -0.78
CA ASN A 185 -10.81 -8.10 0.44
C ASN A 185 -10.76 -9.13 1.58
N LEU A 186 -9.55 -9.38 2.06
CA LEU A 186 -9.23 -10.20 3.22
C LEU A 186 -8.37 -9.33 4.15
N SER A 187 -9.01 -8.42 4.85
CA SER A 187 -8.41 -7.21 5.44
C SER A 187 -7.21 -7.44 6.37
N SER A 188 -7.03 -8.61 6.95
CA SER A 188 -5.84 -8.91 7.75
C SER A 188 -4.69 -9.52 6.94
N LEU A 189 -4.91 -9.79 5.66
CA LEU A 189 -3.92 -10.44 4.81
C LEU A 189 -3.24 -9.41 3.91
N ALA A 190 -2.00 -9.08 4.22
CA ALA A 190 -1.10 -8.36 3.31
C ALA A 190 -0.13 -9.35 2.69
N ASN A 191 0.05 -9.32 1.38
CA ASN A 191 1.14 -10.01 0.72
C ASN A 191 2.37 -9.10 0.67
N HIS A 192 3.53 -9.69 0.42
CA HIS A 192 4.79 -8.95 0.30
C HIS A 192 5.56 -9.35 -0.97
N THR A 193 4.84 -9.91 -1.94
CA THR A 193 5.44 -10.37 -3.20
C THR A 193 6.01 -9.22 -4.01
N TYR A 194 5.40 -8.04 -3.92
CA TYR A 194 5.81 -6.83 -4.63
C TYR A 194 6.48 -5.79 -3.72
N PHE A 195 7.03 -6.24 -2.60
CA PHE A 195 7.66 -5.39 -1.59
C PHE A 195 9.16 -5.23 -1.86
N LEU A 196 9.63 -4.00 -2.12
CA LEU A 196 11.04 -3.62 -2.32
C LEU A 196 11.79 -4.42 -3.40
N LEU A 197 11.25 -4.44 -4.59
CA LEU A 197 11.83 -5.12 -5.74
C LEU A 197 12.73 -4.18 -6.58
N SER A 198 13.81 -4.73 -7.13
CA SER A 198 14.51 -4.09 -8.25
C SER A 198 13.63 -4.05 -9.51
N ASP A 199 14.02 -3.25 -10.51
CA ASP A 199 13.32 -3.21 -11.81
C ASP A 199 13.36 -4.58 -12.52
N GLU A 200 14.43 -5.36 -12.35
CA GLU A 200 14.55 -6.71 -12.91
C GLU A 200 13.66 -7.71 -12.18
N GLU A 201 13.59 -7.64 -10.86
CA GLU A 201 12.72 -8.51 -10.07
C GLU A 201 11.25 -8.25 -10.32
N LEU A 202 10.85 -6.98 -10.41
CA LEU A 202 9.48 -6.61 -10.76
C LEU A 202 9.07 -7.22 -12.12
N LYS A 203 9.95 -7.16 -13.12
CA LYS A 203 9.72 -7.83 -14.41
C LYS A 203 9.58 -9.34 -14.27
N ALA A 204 10.43 -9.98 -13.48
CA ALA A 204 10.43 -11.43 -13.29
C ALA A 204 9.17 -11.93 -12.58
N VAL A 205 8.74 -11.25 -11.51
CA VAL A 205 7.49 -11.56 -10.79
C VAL A 205 6.29 -11.38 -11.70
N SER A 206 6.25 -10.31 -12.46
CA SER A 206 5.18 -10.01 -13.42
C SER A 206 5.09 -11.05 -14.53
N ALA A 207 6.22 -11.48 -15.08
CA ALA A 207 6.26 -12.53 -16.10
C ALA A 207 5.74 -13.88 -15.58
N SER A 208 5.98 -14.19 -14.31
CA SER A 208 5.50 -15.43 -13.69
C SER A 208 3.99 -15.44 -13.45
N SER A 209 3.41 -14.28 -13.14
CA SER A 209 1.96 -14.12 -12.94
C SER A 209 1.16 -14.15 -14.24
N VAL A 210 1.76 -13.74 -15.36
CA VAL A 210 1.14 -13.76 -16.69
C VAL A 210 0.85 -15.17 -17.18
N SER A 211 1.62 -16.17 -16.78
CA SER A 211 1.42 -17.56 -17.22
C SER A 211 0.07 -18.16 -16.77
N ASN A 212 -0.64 -17.54 -15.85
CA ASN A 212 -1.85 -18.06 -15.22
C ASN A 212 -3.13 -17.24 -15.46
N SER A 213 -3.09 -16.12 -16.15
CA SER A 213 -4.27 -15.27 -16.40
C SER A 213 -4.22 -14.57 -17.76
N ASN A 214 -5.37 -14.47 -18.41
CA ASN A 214 -5.53 -13.83 -19.73
C ASN A 214 -5.36 -12.28 -19.71
N GLY A 215 -4.50 -11.73 -18.88
CA GLY A 215 -4.27 -10.30 -18.79
C GLY A 215 -3.15 -9.98 -17.81
N GLY A 216 -1.92 -10.17 -18.24
CA GLY A 216 -0.77 -9.81 -17.41
C GLY A 216 -0.69 -8.32 -17.17
N LEU A 217 -0.47 -7.94 -15.91
CA LEU A 217 -0.42 -6.56 -15.45
C LEU A 217 0.82 -5.79 -15.96
N TYR A 218 1.88 -6.45 -16.40
CA TYR A 218 3.16 -5.83 -16.76
C TYR A 218 3.69 -6.44 -18.07
N VAL A 219 3.01 -6.16 -19.17
CA VAL A 219 3.15 -6.96 -20.40
C VAL A 219 4.33 -6.57 -21.27
N GLU A 220 4.88 -5.37 -21.16
CA GLU A 220 5.99 -4.98 -22.01
C GLU A 220 7.11 -4.31 -21.23
N GLU A 221 8.34 -4.74 -21.53
CA GLU A 221 9.58 -4.23 -20.97
C GLU A 221 9.75 -2.70 -21.12
N GLN A 222 9.14 -2.13 -22.15
CA GLN A 222 9.18 -0.69 -22.42
C GLN A 222 8.29 0.12 -21.46
N ASP A 223 7.29 -0.48 -20.85
CA ASP A 223 6.28 0.23 -20.06
C ASP A 223 6.63 0.32 -18.58
N ILE A 224 7.34 -0.66 -18.06
CA ILE A 224 7.90 -0.63 -16.70
C ILE A 224 8.88 0.55 -16.53
N HIS A 225 9.51 0.98 -17.61
CA HIS A 225 10.45 2.10 -17.63
C HIS A 225 9.82 3.45 -17.97
N ARG A 226 8.55 3.54 -18.28
CA ARG A 226 7.84 4.82 -18.39
C ARG A 226 7.53 5.36 -17.01
N THR A 227 8.56 5.57 -16.24
CA THR A 227 8.48 6.54 -15.17
C THR A 227 8.13 7.85 -15.83
N TRP A 228 6.99 8.37 -15.53
CA TRP A 228 6.69 9.77 -15.76
C TRP A 228 7.68 10.56 -14.91
N ASN A 229 8.84 10.75 -15.46
CA ASN A 229 9.82 11.56 -14.81
C ASN A 229 9.60 12.97 -15.29
N VAL A 230 8.93 13.78 -14.51
CA VAL A 230 8.94 15.24 -14.69
C VAL A 230 10.38 15.71 -14.83
N ASN A 231 11.29 15.03 -14.21
CA ASN A 231 12.71 15.28 -14.26
C ASN A 231 13.34 15.02 -15.65
N THR A 232 12.79 14.14 -16.51
CA THR A 232 13.25 14.03 -17.90
C THR A 232 12.98 15.30 -18.68
N TRP A 233 11.96 16.04 -18.31
CA TRP A 233 11.62 17.31 -18.93
C TRP A 233 12.62 18.42 -18.57
N TYR A 234 13.25 18.32 -17.38
CA TYR A 234 14.30 19.21 -16.89
C TYR A 234 15.71 18.65 -17.04
N GLY A 235 15.88 17.50 -17.67
CA GLY A 235 17.17 16.84 -17.83
C GLY A 235 17.67 16.09 -16.60
N GLU A 236 16.79 15.86 -15.61
CA GLU A 236 17.11 15.02 -14.44
C GLU A 236 17.08 13.52 -14.81
N PRO A 237 17.92 12.70 -14.18
CA PRO A 237 17.97 11.27 -14.50
C PRO A 237 16.68 10.55 -14.10
N VAL A 238 16.28 9.56 -14.91
CA VAL A 238 15.18 8.65 -14.57
C VAL A 238 15.54 7.90 -13.29
N ILE A 239 14.58 7.81 -12.35
CA ILE A 239 14.76 7.01 -11.14
C ILE A 239 14.70 5.53 -11.51
N THR A 240 15.82 4.83 -11.35
CA THR A 240 15.93 3.37 -11.54
C THR A 240 16.05 2.67 -10.19
N ALA A 241 15.47 1.48 -10.09
CA ALA A 241 15.61 0.59 -8.93
C ALA A 241 16.53 -0.57 -9.33
N GLU A 242 17.84 -0.35 -9.25
CA GLU A 242 18.86 -1.31 -9.71
C GLU A 242 19.38 -2.22 -8.58
N ASP A 243 19.07 -1.88 -7.34
CA ASP A 243 19.56 -2.61 -6.18
C ASP A 243 18.71 -3.84 -5.88
N ASP A 244 19.35 -4.99 -5.69
CA ASP A 244 18.75 -6.28 -5.40
C ASP A 244 19.02 -6.78 -3.97
N THR A 245 19.34 -5.88 -3.04
CA THR A 245 19.63 -6.22 -1.63
C THR A 245 18.53 -7.04 -1.00
N TYR A 246 17.26 -6.76 -1.36
CA TYR A 246 16.10 -7.45 -0.78
C TYR A 246 15.59 -8.62 -1.61
N LYS A 247 16.29 -9.01 -2.71
CA LYS A 247 15.88 -10.10 -3.60
C LYS A 247 15.53 -11.41 -2.90
N ASP A 248 16.38 -11.80 -1.97
CA ASP A 248 16.19 -13.02 -1.19
C ASP A 248 15.63 -12.71 0.22
N SER A 249 14.90 -11.59 0.36
CA SER A 249 14.33 -11.22 1.64
C SER A 249 13.25 -12.20 2.05
N ILE A 250 13.34 -12.66 3.29
CA ILE A 250 12.35 -13.56 3.88
C ILE A 250 10.97 -12.90 4.02
N ILE A 251 10.90 -11.56 3.94
CA ILE A 251 9.62 -10.84 3.98
C ILE A 251 8.70 -11.26 2.83
N HIS A 252 9.24 -11.58 1.66
CA HIS A 252 8.46 -12.05 0.50
C HIS A 252 7.71 -13.37 0.76
N ASN A 253 8.08 -14.10 1.82
CA ASN A 253 7.43 -15.34 2.23
C ASN A 253 6.44 -15.14 3.40
N VAL A 254 6.27 -13.90 3.88
CA VAL A 254 5.28 -13.56 4.90
C VAL A 254 3.95 -13.31 4.22
N SER A 255 2.94 -14.07 4.64
CA SER A 255 1.55 -13.84 4.25
C SER A 255 0.78 -13.40 5.48
N GLY A 256 0.11 -12.28 5.35
CA GLY A 256 -0.53 -11.63 6.48
C GLY A 256 0.28 -10.46 7.03
N SER A 257 -0.42 -9.48 7.57
CA SER A 257 0.18 -8.27 8.12
C SER A 257 1.13 -8.59 9.26
N VAL A 258 2.21 -7.84 9.35
CA VAL A 258 3.14 -7.94 10.47
C VAL A 258 2.67 -7.10 11.66
N SER A 259 3.07 -7.48 12.87
CA SER A 259 2.79 -6.74 14.09
C SER A 259 4.07 -6.22 14.74
N PHE A 260 4.06 -4.95 15.11
CA PHE A 260 5.15 -4.32 15.86
C PHE A 260 4.80 -4.25 17.34
N LEU A 261 5.61 -4.86 18.18
CA LEU A 261 5.45 -4.84 19.64
C LEU A 261 6.81 -4.95 20.35
N ASP A 262 7.04 -4.09 21.35
CA ASP A 262 8.25 -4.09 22.19
C ASP A 262 9.56 -4.07 21.36
N GLY A 263 9.60 -3.27 20.28
CA GLY A 263 10.76 -3.12 19.39
C GLY A 263 11.05 -4.35 18.54
N LYS A 264 10.08 -5.23 18.33
CA LYS A 264 10.18 -6.40 17.46
C LYS A 264 9.03 -6.49 16.49
N ILE A 265 9.29 -7.12 15.36
CA ILE A 265 8.29 -7.48 14.35
C ILE A 265 7.88 -8.93 14.55
N TYR A 266 6.59 -9.19 14.59
CA TYR A 266 6.02 -10.53 14.70
C TYR A 266 5.16 -10.85 13.50
N CYS A 267 5.32 -12.08 12.98
CA CYS A 267 4.53 -12.59 11.86
C CYS A 267 4.52 -14.12 11.87
N PHE A 268 3.73 -14.73 11.01
CA PHE A 268 3.83 -16.17 10.74
C PHE A 268 4.79 -16.41 9.57
N ASN A 269 5.70 -17.37 9.75
CA ASN A 269 6.60 -17.82 8.70
C ASN A 269 5.95 -18.90 7.82
N ASP A 270 6.65 -19.33 6.76
CA ASP A 270 6.24 -20.37 5.82
C ASP A 270 5.98 -21.75 6.44
N LYS A 271 6.45 -21.97 7.67
CA LYS A 271 6.25 -23.21 8.44
C LYS A 271 5.09 -23.14 9.44
N ASN A 272 4.29 -22.07 9.34
CA ASN A 272 3.19 -21.78 10.27
C ASN A 272 3.67 -21.67 11.74
N GLU A 273 4.80 -21.00 11.93
CA GLU A 273 5.34 -20.70 13.25
C GLU A 273 5.27 -19.19 13.48
N LEU A 274 4.67 -18.79 14.60
CA LEU A 274 4.77 -17.41 15.06
C LEU A 274 6.25 -17.10 15.32
N SER A 275 6.76 -16.09 14.64
CA SER A 275 8.17 -15.76 14.62
C SER A 275 8.40 -14.28 14.88
N ALA A 276 9.51 -13.96 15.53
CA ALA A 276 10.07 -12.63 15.47
C ALA A 276 10.88 -12.51 14.18
N LEU A 277 10.60 -11.47 13.39
CA LEU A 277 11.28 -11.15 12.16
C LEU A 277 12.34 -10.07 12.43
N ASP A 278 13.56 -10.32 12.01
CA ASP A 278 14.64 -9.33 11.98
C ASP A 278 14.99 -9.03 10.51
N LEU A 279 14.59 -7.86 10.05
CA LEU A 279 14.84 -7.42 8.68
C LEU A 279 16.33 -7.14 8.42
N SER A 280 17.08 -6.71 9.44
CA SER A 280 18.49 -6.37 9.30
C SER A 280 19.37 -7.59 9.08
N THR A 281 19.01 -8.70 9.68
CA THR A 281 19.70 -10.00 9.55
C THR A 281 19.01 -10.97 8.60
N ASN A 282 17.85 -10.57 8.08
CA ASN A 282 17.02 -11.39 7.19
C ASN A 282 16.69 -12.76 7.80
N THR A 283 16.25 -12.78 9.07
CA THR A 283 16.03 -14.02 9.80
C THR A 283 14.68 -14.06 10.54
N PHE A 284 14.08 -15.25 10.57
CA PHE A 284 13.01 -15.60 11.52
C PHE A 284 13.58 -16.25 12.77
N THR A 285 13.09 -15.79 13.92
CA THR A 285 13.28 -16.49 15.19
C THR A 285 11.92 -17.04 15.65
N PRO A 286 11.62 -18.34 15.45
CA PRO A 286 10.37 -18.92 15.89
C PRO A 286 10.20 -18.80 17.41
N VAL A 287 9.04 -18.32 17.84
CA VAL A 287 8.71 -18.11 19.26
C VAL A 287 7.55 -18.99 19.73
N TYR A 288 6.68 -19.41 18.80
CA TYR A 288 5.57 -20.30 19.12
C TYR A 288 5.13 -21.09 17.88
N LYS A 289 4.72 -22.34 18.08
CA LYS A 289 4.17 -23.20 17.04
C LYS A 289 2.83 -23.76 17.49
N ASP A 290 1.78 -23.44 16.75
CA ASP A 290 0.50 -24.11 16.92
C ASP A 290 0.59 -25.54 16.37
N THR A 291 0.30 -26.49 17.25
CA THR A 291 0.30 -27.93 16.89
C THR A 291 -1.10 -28.43 16.56
N SER A 292 -2.10 -27.57 16.55
CA SER A 292 -3.47 -27.91 16.19
C SER A 292 -3.54 -28.41 14.75
N LYS A 293 -4.25 -29.52 14.54
CA LYS A 293 -4.50 -30.06 13.21
C LYS A 293 -5.90 -29.69 12.77
N TYR A 294 -6.02 -28.66 11.97
CA TYR A 294 -7.28 -28.26 11.37
C TYR A 294 -7.22 -28.40 9.85
N TYR A 295 -8.36 -28.70 9.27
CA TYR A 295 -8.53 -28.78 7.82
C TYR A 295 -9.41 -27.63 7.38
N TRP A 296 -8.99 -26.96 6.33
CA TRP A 296 -9.59 -25.70 5.91
C TRP A 296 -10.14 -25.85 4.52
N CYS A 297 -10.44 -26.34 3.86
CA CYS A 297 -11.04 -26.40 2.54
C CYS A 297 -11.39 -27.82 2.18
N VAL A 298 -12.64 -28.05 1.96
CA VAL A 298 -13.10 -29.30 1.35
C VAL A 298 -13.48 -28.96 -0.08
N TYR A 299 -12.61 -29.33 -1.02
CA TYR A 299 -12.99 -29.42 -2.41
C TYR A 299 -13.46 -30.85 -2.66
N GLY A 300 -14.79 -31.06 -2.68
CA GLY A 300 -15.37 -32.40 -2.75
C GLY A 300 -14.92 -33.27 -1.57
N ASP A 301 -14.35 -34.46 -1.86
CA ASP A 301 -13.84 -35.38 -0.82
C ASP A 301 -12.41 -35.08 -0.37
N ASN A 302 -11.76 -34.05 -0.92
CA ASN A 302 -10.39 -33.69 -0.59
C ASN A 302 -10.36 -32.64 0.53
N LYS A 303 -9.75 -32.99 1.66
CA LYS A 303 -9.48 -32.08 2.76
C LYS A 303 -8.10 -31.46 2.58
N SER A 304 -8.04 -30.13 2.46
CA SER A 304 -6.80 -29.40 2.48
C SER A 304 -6.46 -28.95 3.89
N ALA A 305 -5.21 -29.01 4.26
CA ALA A 305 -4.74 -28.45 5.51
C ALA A 305 -4.89 -26.91 5.49
N TYR A 306 -5.16 -26.33 6.64
CA TYR A 306 -5.12 -24.90 6.83
C TYR A 306 -3.75 -24.35 6.42
N SER A 307 -3.75 -23.30 5.65
CA SER A 307 -2.53 -22.61 5.20
C SER A 307 -2.10 -21.57 6.24
N SER A 308 -0.80 -21.41 6.45
CA SER A 308 -0.23 -20.32 7.24
C SER A 308 -0.62 -18.92 6.73
N HIS A 309 -1.06 -18.82 5.48
CA HIS A 309 -1.55 -17.57 4.90
C HIS A 309 -2.73 -16.93 5.63
N PHE A 310 -3.45 -17.71 6.44
CA PHE A 310 -4.61 -17.21 7.19
C PHE A 310 -4.31 -16.97 8.68
N ASN A 311 -3.10 -17.27 9.13
CA ASN A 311 -2.67 -16.91 10.47
C ASN A 311 -2.05 -15.51 10.42
N VAL A 312 -2.62 -14.62 11.21
CA VAL A 312 -2.16 -13.24 11.29
C VAL A 312 -1.88 -12.87 12.74
N THR A 313 -1.10 -11.82 12.91
CA THR A 313 -0.80 -11.23 14.20
C THR A 313 -1.39 -9.83 14.28
N VAL A 314 -1.82 -9.43 15.46
CA VAL A 314 -2.27 -8.06 15.75
C VAL A 314 -1.69 -7.59 17.06
N ALA A 315 -1.00 -6.47 17.06
CA ALA A 315 -0.62 -5.77 18.28
C ALA A 315 -1.76 -4.84 18.71
N TYR A 316 -2.34 -5.08 19.88
CA TYR A 316 -3.45 -4.30 20.40
C TYR A 316 -3.32 -4.10 21.91
N SER A 317 -3.52 -2.88 22.40
CA SER A 317 -3.42 -2.52 23.82
C SER A 317 -2.16 -3.03 24.52
N GLY A 318 -1.01 -2.97 23.82
CA GLY A 318 0.29 -3.38 24.36
C GLY A 318 0.49 -4.89 24.50
N LYS A 319 -0.31 -5.68 23.78
CA LYS A 319 -0.23 -7.14 23.74
C LYS A 319 -0.23 -7.62 22.29
N LEU A 320 0.29 -8.83 22.10
CA LEU A 320 0.25 -9.51 20.80
C LEU A 320 -0.88 -10.54 20.80
N TYR A 321 -1.66 -10.54 19.74
CA TYR A 321 -2.71 -11.52 19.49
C TYR A 321 -2.47 -12.21 18.16
N PHE A 322 -2.93 -13.45 18.06
CA PHE A 322 -2.94 -14.17 16.78
C PHE A 322 -4.12 -15.13 16.69
N ASN A 323 -4.47 -15.51 15.49
CA ASN A 323 -5.50 -16.53 15.25
C ASN A 323 -4.90 -17.87 14.82
N SER A 324 -5.63 -18.93 15.07
CA SER A 324 -5.57 -20.23 14.41
C SER A 324 -6.92 -20.48 13.71
N PRO A 325 -7.13 -21.61 13.03
CA PRO A 325 -8.35 -21.85 12.26
C PRO A 325 -9.68 -21.64 12.98
N ASN A 326 -9.73 -21.83 14.29
CA ASN A 326 -10.96 -21.64 15.07
C ASN A 326 -10.73 -20.99 16.45
N LYS A 327 -9.53 -20.46 16.70
CA LYS A 327 -9.17 -19.90 18.00
C LYS A 327 -8.43 -18.59 17.86
N VAL A 328 -8.55 -17.76 18.89
CA VAL A 328 -7.75 -16.55 19.08
C VAL A 328 -6.93 -16.70 20.36
N PHE A 329 -5.68 -16.28 20.29
CA PHE A 329 -4.72 -16.37 21.37
C PHE A 329 -4.17 -14.99 21.73
N GLU A 330 -3.98 -14.75 23.02
CA GLU A 330 -3.10 -13.73 23.56
C GLU A 330 -1.71 -14.32 23.73
N PHE A 331 -0.68 -13.65 23.21
CA PHE A 331 0.69 -14.11 23.28
C PHE A 331 1.54 -13.24 24.21
N ASP A 332 2.19 -13.88 25.18
CA ASP A 332 3.16 -13.21 26.04
C ASP A 332 4.55 -13.28 25.42
N THR A 333 5.02 -12.15 24.91
CA THR A 333 6.31 -11.99 24.24
C THR A 333 7.52 -12.18 25.16
N LYS A 334 7.33 -12.13 26.50
CA LYS A 334 8.39 -12.32 27.48
C LYS A 334 8.62 -13.78 27.85
N THR A 335 7.55 -14.53 27.88
CA THR A 335 7.58 -15.96 28.25
C THR A 335 7.45 -16.90 27.08
N ASN A 336 7.15 -16.38 25.88
CA ASN A 336 6.84 -17.10 24.65
C ASN A 336 5.71 -18.12 24.87
N THR A 337 4.65 -17.71 25.57
CA THR A 337 3.50 -18.57 25.85
C THR A 337 2.23 -17.98 25.26
N ALA A 338 1.40 -18.85 24.68
CA ALA A 338 0.10 -18.48 24.15
C ALA A 338 -1.01 -18.89 25.12
N LYS A 339 -1.96 -17.99 25.35
CA LYS A 339 -3.18 -18.24 26.10
C LYS A 339 -4.38 -18.13 25.16
N GLU A 340 -5.13 -19.20 25.05
CA GLU A 340 -6.41 -19.18 24.34
C GLU A 340 -7.36 -18.21 25.05
N ILE A 341 -7.92 -17.26 24.29
CA ILE A 341 -8.89 -16.28 24.80
C ILE A 341 -10.27 -16.45 24.17
N TYR A 342 -10.35 -17.07 23.00
CA TYR A 342 -11.58 -17.30 22.28
C TYR A 342 -11.51 -18.60 21.47
N GLU A 343 -12.57 -19.40 21.48
CA GLU A 343 -12.78 -20.51 20.58
C GLU A 343 -14.09 -20.34 19.84
N TYR A 344 -14.03 -20.39 18.52
CA TYR A 344 -15.24 -20.27 17.68
C TYR A 344 -15.98 -21.61 17.68
N THR A 345 -16.92 -21.76 18.61
CA THR A 345 -17.69 -23.01 18.81
C THR A 345 -18.96 -23.08 17.99
N GLU A 346 -19.41 -21.95 17.43
CA GLU A 346 -20.66 -21.84 16.68
C GLU A 346 -20.49 -22.10 15.18
N ILE A 347 -19.37 -22.69 14.75
CA ILE A 347 -19.21 -23.08 13.35
C ILE A 347 -20.04 -24.34 13.11
N PRO A 348 -21.24 -24.21 12.50
CA PRO A 348 -22.12 -25.37 12.27
C PRO A 348 -21.46 -26.39 11.34
N ASP A 349 -20.53 -25.93 10.51
CA ASP A 349 -19.79 -26.73 9.57
C ASP A 349 -18.46 -26.03 9.29
N ILE A 350 -17.37 -26.52 9.90
CA ILE A 350 -16.01 -26.00 9.70
C ILE A 350 -15.58 -26.04 8.23
N SER A 351 -16.26 -26.82 7.40
CA SER A 351 -16.03 -26.85 5.95
C SER A 351 -16.64 -25.66 5.22
N LYS A 352 -17.36 -24.76 5.92
CA LYS A 352 -18.07 -23.65 5.31
C LYS A 352 -17.82 -22.30 5.96
N THR A 353 -17.11 -22.26 7.08
CA THR A 353 -16.81 -21.00 7.77
C THR A 353 -15.34 -20.90 8.10
N TYR A 354 -14.72 -19.78 7.78
CA TYR A 354 -13.30 -19.55 7.87
C TYR A 354 -13.03 -18.36 8.79
N LEU A 355 -12.36 -18.61 9.91
CA LEU A 355 -11.70 -17.58 10.68
C LEU A 355 -10.33 -17.37 10.02
N PHE A 356 -10.11 -16.22 9.41
CA PHE A 356 -8.93 -16.03 8.59
C PHE A 356 -8.10 -14.80 8.96
N GLY A 357 -8.48 -14.09 10.01
CA GLY A 357 -7.70 -12.95 10.43
C GLY A 357 -8.14 -12.34 11.73
N LEU A 358 -7.36 -11.38 12.17
CA LEU A 358 -7.64 -10.47 13.28
C LEU A 358 -7.44 -9.05 12.81
N THR A 359 -8.25 -8.15 13.29
CA THR A 359 -8.11 -6.70 13.04
C THR A 359 -8.53 -5.91 14.28
N VAL A 360 -8.22 -4.62 14.29
CA VAL A 360 -8.78 -3.67 15.24
C VAL A 360 -9.79 -2.80 14.53
N LYS A 361 -11.07 -2.92 14.92
CA LYS A 361 -12.17 -2.16 14.34
C LYS A 361 -12.93 -1.42 15.42
N ASP A 362 -13.12 -0.11 15.22
CA ASP A 362 -13.81 0.77 16.17
C ASP A 362 -13.23 0.67 17.61
N GLY A 363 -11.90 0.53 17.70
CA GLY A 363 -11.17 0.39 18.96
C GLY A 363 -11.31 -0.96 19.65
N ASN A 364 -11.82 -1.99 18.98
CA ASN A 364 -11.97 -3.35 19.49
C ASN A 364 -11.16 -4.35 18.68
N LEU A 365 -10.60 -5.36 19.35
CA LEU A 365 -10.01 -6.51 18.69
C LEU A 365 -11.14 -7.37 18.11
N CYS A 366 -11.08 -7.63 16.81
CA CYS A 366 -12.09 -8.38 16.09
C CYS A 366 -11.46 -9.56 15.36
N ALA A 367 -12.10 -10.71 15.43
CA ALA A 367 -11.80 -11.85 14.58
C ALA A 367 -12.61 -11.74 13.27
N GLU A 368 -11.96 -11.99 12.15
CA GLU A 368 -12.56 -11.90 10.82
C GLU A 368 -12.93 -13.28 10.32
N TYR A 369 -14.13 -13.41 9.76
CA TYR A 369 -14.56 -14.67 9.17
C TYR A 369 -15.36 -14.50 7.88
N THR A 370 -15.40 -15.56 7.09
CA THR A 370 -16.22 -15.67 5.89
C THR A 370 -16.73 -17.10 5.73
N THR A 371 -17.86 -17.26 5.08
CA THR A 371 -18.34 -18.56 4.62
C THR A 371 -17.87 -18.89 3.21
N ASN A 372 -17.35 -17.91 2.50
CA ASN A 372 -16.82 -18.07 1.14
C ASN A 372 -15.67 -17.09 0.89
N LEU A 373 -14.46 -17.61 0.76
CA LEU A 373 -13.27 -16.80 0.51
C LEU A 373 -13.37 -15.91 -0.75
N MET A 374 -14.23 -16.26 -1.70
CA MET A 374 -14.47 -15.43 -2.89
C MET A 374 -15.30 -14.17 -2.60
N ASN A 375 -15.94 -14.10 -1.45
CA ASN A 375 -16.73 -12.94 -1.04
C ASN A 375 -15.94 -11.95 -0.17
N GLY A 376 -14.73 -12.33 0.27
CA GLY A 376 -13.97 -11.54 1.25
C GLY A 376 -14.54 -11.64 2.67
N VAL A 377 -14.27 -10.62 3.49
CA VAL A 377 -14.75 -10.55 4.88
C VAL A 377 -16.26 -10.40 4.91
N GLU A 378 -16.96 -11.34 5.57
CA GLU A 378 -18.41 -11.27 5.72
C GLU A 378 -18.82 -10.73 7.08
N SER A 379 -18.06 -10.99 8.13
CA SER A 379 -18.41 -10.60 9.49
C SER A 379 -17.22 -10.50 10.43
N PHE A 380 -17.45 -9.79 11.53
CA PHE A 380 -16.50 -9.60 12.61
C PHE A 380 -17.09 -10.12 13.92
N ILE A 381 -16.21 -10.70 14.76
CA ILE A 381 -16.54 -11.10 16.13
C ILE A 381 -15.66 -10.26 17.04
N THR A 382 -16.27 -9.46 17.89
CA THR A 382 -15.60 -8.60 18.90
C THR A 382 -15.36 -9.33 20.20
#